data_bc6d978cd35fbb642012837c461952d4
#
_entry.id   bc6d978cd35fbb642012837c461952d4
#
_cell.length_a   1.000
_cell.length_b   1.000
_cell.length_c   1.000
_cell.angle_alpha   90.00
_cell.angle_beta   90.00
_cell.angle_gamma   90.00
#
_symmetry.space_group_name_H-M   'P 1'
#
loop_
_entity.id
_entity.type
_entity.pdbx_description
1 polymer ?
#
loop_
_entity_poly.entity_id
_entity_poly.type
_entity_poly.pdbx_seq_one_letter_code
_entity_poly.pdbx_strand_id
1 'polypeptide(L)'
;MNEVNVSPPIDDLAEKLPKYCHFFKHLLVEELALESDYRQIHYGKCAVIGRLSAIPDYFRLENVTVPHLPSDYKLPTGAVSLLLLNFTYDKSGDKSLAHGSYCIVRGEIVLCNVQKANSEALTIRGLHEQLYLLGDREEARSQFLEQIHTTHKPALNVWNTRRIDQAEQLIQRRLEIRVVCNENHINSL
;
A
#
# COMPACT_ATOMS: atom_id res chain seq x y z
N MET A 1 -13.23 43.42 -14.38
CA MET A 1 -13.82 42.07 -14.25
C MET A 1 -12.63 41.14 -13.97
N ASN A 2 -12.52 40.70 -12.73
CA ASN A 2 -11.44 39.77 -12.35
C ASN A 2 -11.94 38.36 -12.65
N GLU A 3 -11.35 37.70 -13.63
CA GLU A 3 -11.53 36.28 -13.84
C GLU A 3 -10.95 35.53 -12.63
N VAL A 4 -11.83 34.95 -11.85
CA VAL A 4 -11.45 34.01 -10.78
C VAL A 4 -10.97 32.77 -11.49
N ASN A 5 -9.66 32.57 -11.46
CA ASN A 5 -9.01 31.35 -11.98
C ASN A 5 -9.39 30.19 -11.07
N VAL A 6 -10.56 29.58 -11.34
CA VAL A 6 -11.01 28.38 -10.63
C VAL A 6 -10.13 27.24 -11.12
N SER A 7 -9.25 26.73 -10.27
CA SER A 7 -8.49 25.52 -10.56
C SER A 7 -9.46 24.41 -10.94
N PRO A 8 -9.22 23.68 -12.03
CA PRO A 8 -10.10 22.58 -12.44
C PRO A 8 -10.23 21.55 -11.32
N PRO A 9 -11.39 20.91 -11.17
CA PRO A 9 -11.58 19.86 -10.19
C PRO A 9 -10.53 18.75 -10.39
N ILE A 10 -10.12 18.13 -9.28
CA ILE A 10 -9.06 17.12 -9.23
C ILE A 10 -9.29 15.98 -10.25
N ASP A 11 -10.55 15.65 -10.57
CA ASP A 11 -10.89 14.64 -11.55
C ASP A 11 -10.50 15.01 -12.99
N ASP A 12 -10.60 16.29 -13.38
CA ASP A 12 -10.18 16.77 -14.70
C ASP A 12 -8.65 16.77 -14.87
N LEU A 13 -7.92 16.95 -13.77
CA LEU A 13 -6.46 16.82 -13.79
C LEU A 13 -6.03 15.35 -13.93
N ALA A 14 -6.81 14.44 -13.37
CA ALA A 14 -6.57 13.01 -13.46
C ALA A 14 -6.60 12.49 -14.89
N GLU A 15 -7.51 12.98 -15.74
CA GLU A 15 -7.60 12.58 -17.15
C GLU A 15 -6.42 13.07 -18.01
N LYS A 16 -5.77 14.16 -17.60
CA LYS A 16 -4.64 14.75 -18.32
C LYS A 16 -3.28 14.17 -17.94
N LEU A 17 -3.22 13.44 -16.82
CA LEU A 17 -1.98 12.81 -16.37
C LEU A 17 -1.73 11.51 -17.15
N PRO A 18 -0.46 11.12 -17.36
CA PRO A 18 -0.14 9.82 -17.92
C PRO A 18 -0.81 8.69 -17.15
N LYS A 19 -1.27 7.65 -17.86
CA LYS A 19 -2.01 6.53 -17.24
C LYS A 19 -1.33 5.90 -16.03
N TYR A 20 0.00 5.91 -15.95
CA TYR A 20 0.72 5.41 -14.79
C TYR A 20 0.52 6.23 -13.51
N CYS A 21 0.12 7.51 -13.61
CA CYS A 21 -0.16 8.35 -12.44
C CYS A 21 -1.46 7.94 -11.72
N HIS A 22 -2.34 7.23 -12.42
CA HIS A 22 -3.59 6.70 -11.85
C HIS A 22 -3.43 5.27 -11.32
N PHE A 23 -2.25 4.70 -11.48
CA PHE A 23 -2.02 3.30 -11.17
C PHE A 23 -1.72 3.12 -9.69
N PHE A 24 -2.64 2.45 -8.98
CA PHE A 24 -2.40 1.92 -7.66
C PHE A 24 -2.02 0.46 -7.79
N LYS A 25 -0.85 0.08 -7.27
CA LYS A 25 -0.51 -1.34 -7.17
C LYS A 25 -1.47 -2.00 -6.19
N HIS A 26 -2.21 -2.99 -6.67
CA HIS A 26 -3.09 -3.78 -5.83
C HIS A 26 -2.29 -4.82 -5.07
N LEU A 27 -2.29 -4.74 -3.76
CA LEU A 27 -1.50 -5.58 -2.87
C LEU A 27 -2.38 -6.19 -1.79
N LEU A 28 -1.93 -7.28 -1.21
CA LEU A 28 -2.47 -7.84 0.01
C LEU A 28 -1.73 -7.28 1.22
N VAL A 29 -2.35 -7.35 2.38
CA VAL A 29 -1.73 -6.91 3.64
C VAL A 29 -0.42 -7.65 3.88
N GLU A 30 -0.40 -8.97 3.62
CA GLU A 30 0.76 -9.84 3.79
C GLU A 30 1.93 -9.43 2.90
N GLU A 31 1.62 -9.07 1.66
CA GLU A 31 2.64 -8.66 0.69
C GLU A 31 3.36 -7.40 1.15
N LEU A 32 2.64 -6.46 1.77
CA LEU A 32 3.24 -5.23 2.29
C LEU A 32 3.95 -5.43 3.63
N ALA A 33 3.31 -6.16 4.54
CA ALA A 33 3.86 -6.34 5.89
C ALA A 33 5.16 -7.14 5.89
N LEU A 34 5.38 -7.97 4.86
CA LEU A 34 6.51 -8.89 4.73
C LEU A 34 7.45 -8.52 3.56
N GLU A 35 7.11 -7.48 2.80
CA GLU A 35 7.96 -7.01 1.70
C GLU A 35 9.31 -6.54 2.22
N SER A 36 10.35 -6.95 1.53
CA SER A 36 11.72 -6.53 1.81
C SER A 36 12.20 -5.43 0.88
N ASP A 37 11.58 -5.29 -0.29
CA ASP A 37 11.98 -4.30 -1.29
C ASP A 37 10.81 -3.46 -1.79
N TYR A 38 10.55 -2.35 -1.09
CA TYR A 38 9.50 -1.39 -1.44
C TYR A 38 9.80 -0.56 -2.70
N ARG A 39 11.01 -0.64 -3.26
CA ARG A 39 11.42 0.11 -4.45
C ARG A 39 10.60 -0.25 -5.69
N GLN A 40 10.04 -1.46 -5.73
CA GLN A 40 9.19 -1.92 -6.83
C GLN A 40 7.77 -1.32 -6.82
N ILE A 41 7.41 -0.60 -5.75
CA ILE A 41 6.10 0.04 -5.63
C ILE A 41 6.24 1.49 -6.05
N HIS A 42 5.77 1.78 -7.26
CA HIS A 42 5.89 3.10 -7.88
C HIS A 42 5.36 4.20 -6.96
N TYR A 43 6.22 5.10 -6.51
CA TYR A 43 5.94 6.16 -5.54
C TYR A 43 5.17 5.71 -4.28
N GLY A 44 5.21 4.44 -3.93
CA GLY A 44 4.53 3.90 -2.76
C GLY A 44 3.00 3.81 -2.88
N LYS A 45 2.40 4.17 -4.02
CA LYS A 45 0.94 4.16 -4.20
C LYS A 45 0.41 2.74 -4.28
N CYS A 46 -0.52 2.41 -3.38
CA CYS A 46 -1.13 1.09 -3.36
C CYS A 46 -2.61 1.11 -2.98
N ALA A 47 -3.30 0.04 -3.35
CA ALA A 47 -4.65 -0.28 -2.92
C ALA A 47 -4.63 -1.64 -2.25
N VAL A 48 -4.93 -1.67 -0.96
CA VAL A 48 -4.82 -2.85 -0.11
C VAL A 48 -6.19 -3.29 0.36
N ILE A 49 -6.48 -4.59 0.26
CA ILE A 49 -7.68 -5.19 0.79
C ILE A 49 -7.37 -5.79 2.15
N GLY A 50 -8.22 -5.51 3.14
CA GLY A 50 -8.10 -6.07 4.45
C GLY A 50 -9.34 -5.88 5.30
N ARG A 51 -9.27 -6.35 6.55
CA ARG A 51 -10.26 -6.16 7.58
C ARG A 51 -9.84 -5.02 8.50
N LEU A 52 -10.70 -4.02 8.65
CA LEU A 52 -10.44 -2.86 9.50
C LEU A 52 -10.52 -3.25 10.97
N SER A 53 -9.47 -2.97 11.72
CA SER A 53 -9.40 -3.18 13.16
C SER A 53 -9.14 -1.84 13.86
N ALA A 54 -10.07 -1.47 14.74
CA ALA A 54 -9.94 -0.29 15.60
C ALA A 54 -9.39 -0.72 16.97
N ILE A 55 -8.30 -0.12 17.38
CA ILE A 55 -7.67 -0.27 18.68
C ILE A 55 -7.70 1.11 19.36
N PRO A 56 -7.72 1.24 20.69
CA PRO A 56 -8.02 2.50 21.36
C PRO A 56 -7.31 3.75 20.79
N ASP A 57 -6.05 3.66 20.38
CA ASP A 57 -5.28 4.81 19.93
C ASP A 57 -4.93 4.78 18.43
N TYR A 58 -5.29 3.73 17.69
CA TYR A 58 -4.91 3.59 16.30
C TYR A 58 -5.76 2.59 15.53
N PHE A 59 -5.65 2.64 14.22
CA PHE A 59 -6.32 1.72 13.29
C PHE A 59 -5.30 0.83 12.60
N ARG A 60 -5.71 -0.41 12.34
CA ARG A 60 -4.95 -1.39 11.57
C ARG A 60 -5.79 -1.98 10.46
N LEU A 61 -5.13 -2.41 9.42
CA LEU A 61 -5.69 -3.24 8.38
C LEU A 61 -5.12 -4.65 8.53
N GLU A 62 -5.96 -5.59 8.90
CA GLU A 62 -5.60 -7.00 9.08
C GLU A 62 -5.77 -7.76 7.77
N ASN A 63 -4.98 -8.82 7.58
CA ASN A 63 -5.13 -9.69 6.42
C ASN A 63 -6.47 -10.44 6.41
N VAL A 64 -6.87 -10.83 5.22
CA VAL A 64 -8.09 -11.61 4.98
C VAL A 64 -7.70 -13.04 4.63
N THR A 65 -8.15 -13.99 5.39
CA THR A 65 -7.92 -15.42 5.08
C THR A 65 -8.71 -15.80 3.84
N VAL A 66 -8.03 -16.31 2.83
CA VAL A 66 -8.64 -16.79 1.58
C VAL A 66 -8.60 -18.33 1.59
N PRO A 67 -9.75 -19.01 1.48
CA PRO A 67 -9.83 -20.46 1.64
C PRO A 67 -9.15 -21.24 0.50
N HIS A 68 -9.06 -20.66 -0.68
CA HIS A 68 -8.49 -21.30 -1.86
C HIS A 68 -7.45 -20.39 -2.52
N LEU A 69 -6.19 -20.62 -2.20
CA LEU A 69 -5.06 -19.95 -2.86
C LEU A 69 -4.62 -20.80 -4.06
N PRO A 70 -4.23 -20.16 -5.18
CA PRO A 70 -3.51 -20.86 -6.25
C PRO A 70 -2.28 -21.59 -5.67
N SER A 71 -2.01 -22.82 -6.13
CA SER A 71 -0.96 -23.68 -5.61
C SER A 71 0.43 -23.04 -5.60
N ASP A 72 0.67 -22.11 -6.51
CA ASP A 72 1.94 -21.42 -6.69
C ASP A 72 2.08 -20.15 -5.84
N TYR A 73 0.99 -19.73 -5.18
CA TYR A 73 0.98 -18.54 -4.35
C TYR A 73 1.20 -18.89 -2.88
N LYS A 74 2.43 -18.74 -2.43
CA LYS A 74 2.81 -18.97 -1.03
C LYS A 74 2.60 -17.68 -0.23
N LEU A 75 1.40 -17.49 0.32
CA LEU A 75 1.20 -16.49 1.36
C LEU A 75 1.74 -17.00 2.69
N PRO A 76 2.36 -16.12 3.48
CA PRO A 76 2.74 -16.46 4.84
C PRO A 76 1.49 -16.83 5.65
N THR A 77 1.60 -17.92 6.39
CA THR A 77 0.56 -18.35 7.33
C THR A 77 0.69 -17.55 8.62
N GLY A 78 -0.30 -16.75 8.96
CA GLY A 78 -0.35 -16.01 10.23
C GLY A 78 -1.17 -14.73 10.13
N ALA A 79 -1.52 -14.21 11.29
CA ALA A 79 -2.19 -12.91 11.39
C ALA A 79 -1.16 -11.79 11.18
N VAL A 80 -1.34 -11.01 10.13
CA VAL A 80 -0.49 -9.88 9.78
C VAL A 80 -1.34 -8.62 9.70
N SER A 81 -0.79 -7.49 10.11
CA SER A 81 -1.50 -6.23 10.04
C SER A 81 -0.60 -5.06 9.66
N LEU A 82 -1.19 -4.06 9.01
CA LEU A 82 -0.57 -2.78 8.68
C LEU A 82 -1.18 -1.68 9.55
N LEU A 83 -0.35 -0.79 10.07
CA LEU A 83 -0.80 0.43 10.73
C LEU A 83 -1.39 1.39 9.69
N LEU A 84 -2.54 1.98 10.00
CA LEU A 84 -3.17 3.03 9.19
C LEU A 84 -2.86 4.39 9.79
N LEU A 85 -2.19 5.24 9.03
CA LEU A 85 -1.92 6.63 9.40
C LEU A 85 -2.96 7.55 8.74
N ASN A 86 -3.28 8.66 9.41
CA ASN A 86 -4.23 9.66 8.94
C ASN A 86 -5.64 9.14 8.65
N PHE A 87 -5.98 7.96 9.18
CA PHE A 87 -7.31 7.37 9.07
C PHE A 87 -8.15 7.74 10.28
N THR A 88 -9.38 8.18 10.00
CA THR A 88 -10.48 8.26 10.97
C THR A 88 -11.77 7.91 10.26
N TYR A 89 -12.77 7.42 10.99
CA TYR A 89 -14.08 7.11 10.38
C TYR A 89 -14.71 8.32 9.71
N ASP A 90 -14.56 9.50 10.29
CA ASP A 90 -15.12 10.75 9.75
C ASP A 90 -14.47 11.17 8.42
N LYS A 91 -13.17 10.90 8.26
CA LYS A 91 -12.42 11.23 7.05
C LYS A 91 -12.56 10.17 5.95
N SER A 92 -13.04 8.98 6.26
CA SER A 92 -13.13 7.90 5.28
C SER A 92 -14.10 8.19 4.14
N GLY A 93 -15.06 9.09 4.34
CA GLY A 93 -16.14 9.38 3.40
C GLY A 93 -17.20 8.27 3.33
N ASP A 94 -16.96 7.11 3.91
CA ASP A 94 -17.84 5.96 3.94
C ASP A 94 -18.37 5.72 5.35
N LYS A 95 -19.57 6.22 5.61
CA LYS A 95 -20.25 6.12 6.93
C LYS A 95 -20.61 4.68 7.34
N SER A 96 -20.48 3.73 6.42
CA SER A 96 -20.75 2.31 6.70
C SER A 96 -19.56 1.55 7.27
N LEU A 97 -18.38 2.20 7.32
CA LEU A 97 -17.17 1.61 7.90
C LEU A 97 -17.28 1.50 9.42
N ALA A 98 -16.93 0.35 9.94
CA ALA A 98 -16.85 0.07 11.36
C ALA A 98 -15.71 -0.92 11.65
N HIS A 99 -15.40 -1.14 12.92
CA HIS A 99 -14.51 -2.23 13.33
C HIS A 99 -15.00 -3.56 12.75
N GLY A 100 -14.10 -4.34 12.17
CA GLY A 100 -14.40 -5.61 11.52
C GLY A 100 -14.88 -5.51 10.07
N SER A 101 -15.13 -4.32 9.53
CA SER A 101 -15.51 -4.15 8.14
C SER A 101 -14.37 -4.55 7.20
N TYR A 102 -14.69 -5.26 6.12
CA TYR A 102 -13.77 -5.44 5.00
C TYR A 102 -13.75 -4.20 4.14
N CYS A 103 -12.56 -3.76 3.75
CA CYS A 103 -12.40 -2.55 2.96
C CYS A 103 -11.21 -2.63 2.00
N ILE A 104 -11.27 -1.76 0.99
CA ILE A 104 -10.12 -1.40 0.17
C ILE A 104 -9.62 -0.07 0.68
N VAL A 105 -8.37 -0.03 1.10
CA VAL A 105 -7.67 1.18 1.50
C VAL A 105 -6.73 1.60 0.39
N ARG A 106 -6.88 2.82 -0.11
CA ARG A 106 -5.96 3.44 -1.06
C ARG A 106 -5.11 4.45 -0.33
N GLY A 107 -3.81 4.42 -0.61
CA GLY A 107 -2.89 5.32 0.07
C GLY A 107 -1.46 5.16 -0.42
N GLU A 108 -0.57 5.68 0.36
CA GLU A 108 0.86 5.65 0.16
C GLU A 108 1.53 4.81 1.26
N ILE A 109 2.42 3.91 0.87
CA ILE A 109 3.26 3.20 1.82
C ILE A 109 4.27 4.18 2.40
N VAL A 110 4.40 4.16 3.71
CA VAL A 110 5.43 4.87 4.45
C VAL A 110 6.12 3.92 5.42
N LEU A 111 7.37 4.18 5.71
CA LEU A 111 8.19 3.38 6.61
C LEU A 111 8.33 4.13 7.94
N CYS A 112 7.71 3.59 8.98
CA CYS A 112 7.74 4.17 10.33
C CYS A 112 8.92 3.61 11.12
N ASN A 113 9.72 4.49 11.70
CA ASN A 113 10.82 4.08 12.57
C ASN A 113 10.27 3.53 13.89
N VAL A 114 10.57 2.25 14.19
CA VAL A 114 10.07 1.58 15.41
C VAL A 114 10.85 1.95 16.66
N GLN A 115 12.03 2.55 16.51
CA GLN A 115 12.87 2.97 17.62
C GLN A 115 12.63 4.43 18.04
N LYS A 116 12.06 5.23 17.12
CA LYS A 116 11.81 6.66 17.31
C LYS A 116 10.33 6.96 17.02
N ALA A 117 9.49 6.82 18.04
CA ALA A 117 8.03 6.95 17.91
C ALA A 117 7.56 8.30 17.30
N ASN A 118 8.34 9.37 17.48
CA ASN A 118 8.01 10.71 16.98
C ASN A 118 8.82 11.12 15.75
N SER A 119 9.48 10.18 15.05
CA SER A 119 10.18 10.49 13.82
C SER A 119 9.19 10.60 12.66
N GLU A 120 9.48 11.49 11.72
CA GLU A 120 8.76 11.57 10.48
C GLU A 120 8.89 10.24 9.72
N ALA A 121 7.75 9.76 9.19
CA ALA A 121 7.74 8.52 8.42
C ALA A 121 8.47 8.73 7.07
N LEU A 122 9.31 7.78 6.70
CA LEU A 122 10.04 7.80 5.43
C LEU A 122 9.11 7.36 4.30
N THR A 123 8.90 8.22 3.32
CA THR A 123 8.15 7.86 2.10
C THR A 123 9.02 7.02 1.17
N ILE A 124 8.39 6.26 0.26
CA ILE A 124 9.13 5.50 -0.77
C ILE A 124 9.93 6.45 -1.68
N ARG A 125 9.38 7.62 -1.96
CA ARG A 125 10.11 8.67 -2.67
C ARG A 125 11.37 9.11 -1.91
N GLY A 126 11.25 9.38 -0.62
CA GLY A 126 12.39 9.75 0.23
C GLY A 126 13.44 8.64 0.31
N LEU A 127 13.01 7.37 0.34
CA LEU A 127 13.91 6.22 0.25
C LEU A 127 14.73 6.26 -1.06
N HIS A 128 14.07 6.49 -2.20
CA HIS A 128 14.75 6.60 -3.49
C HIS A 128 15.72 7.79 -3.54
N GLU A 129 15.33 8.94 -3.01
CA GLU A 129 16.18 10.12 -2.93
C GLU A 129 17.45 9.85 -2.09
N GLN A 130 17.32 9.18 -0.96
CA GLN A 130 18.47 8.80 -0.12
C GLN A 130 19.37 7.78 -0.82
N LEU A 131 18.81 6.78 -1.50
CA LEU A 131 19.59 5.84 -2.30
C LEU A 131 20.32 6.53 -3.45
N TYR A 132 19.71 7.52 -4.09
CA TYR A 132 20.35 8.32 -5.14
C TYR A 132 21.56 9.11 -4.63
N LEU A 133 21.46 9.70 -3.43
CA LEU A 133 22.56 10.44 -2.80
C LEU A 133 23.76 9.54 -2.44
N LEU A 134 23.53 8.25 -2.25
CA LEU A 134 24.60 7.27 -2.03
C LEU A 134 25.38 6.94 -3.32
N GLY A 135 24.85 7.32 -4.50
CA GLY A 135 25.47 7.08 -5.81
C GLY A 135 25.62 5.59 -6.11
N ASP A 136 26.69 5.23 -6.82
CA ASP A 136 26.94 3.84 -7.27
C ASP A 136 27.67 2.98 -6.23
N ARG A 137 27.77 3.44 -4.99
CA ARG A 137 28.39 2.69 -3.89
C ARG A 137 27.46 1.57 -3.40
N GLU A 138 27.52 0.43 -4.06
CA GLU A 138 26.58 -0.68 -3.86
C GLU A 138 26.58 -1.21 -2.43
N GLU A 139 27.75 -1.30 -1.79
CA GLU A 139 27.88 -1.71 -0.40
C GLU A 139 27.17 -0.74 0.56
N ALA A 140 27.35 0.57 0.39
CA ALA A 140 26.70 1.58 1.21
C ALA A 140 25.17 1.58 1.01
N ARG A 141 24.69 1.31 -0.21
CA ARG A 141 23.26 1.16 -0.51
C ARG A 141 22.67 -0.07 0.16
N SER A 142 23.38 -1.19 0.12
CA SER A 142 22.95 -2.45 0.76
C SER A 142 22.88 -2.29 2.28
N GLN A 143 23.90 -1.73 2.90
CA GLN A 143 23.91 -1.44 4.33
C GLN A 143 22.78 -0.50 4.75
N PHE A 144 22.51 0.54 3.96
CA PHE A 144 21.42 1.48 4.22
C PHE A 144 20.06 0.76 4.15
N LEU A 145 19.82 -0.07 3.12
CA LEU A 145 18.58 -0.83 2.98
C LEU A 145 18.38 -1.81 4.14
N GLU A 146 19.44 -2.50 4.55
CA GLU A 146 19.41 -3.40 5.70
C GLU A 146 19.07 -2.65 7.00
N GLN A 147 19.67 -1.47 7.20
CA GLN A 147 19.34 -0.61 8.32
C GLN A 147 17.87 -0.20 8.32
N ILE A 148 17.34 0.25 7.16
CA ILE A 148 15.92 0.59 7.01
C ILE A 148 15.05 -0.63 7.34
N HIS A 149 15.37 -1.79 6.83
CA HIS A 149 14.60 -3.02 7.04
C HIS A 149 14.52 -3.43 8.51
N THR A 150 15.61 -3.22 9.27
CA THR A 150 15.66 -3.54 10.70
C THR A 150 15.00 -2.49 11.59
N THR A 151 15.06 -1.22 11.22
CA THR A 151 14.61 -0.11 12.07
C THR A 151 13.23 0.45 11.69
N HIS A 152 12.70 0.10 10.53
CA HIS A 152 11.41 0.63 10.06
C HIS A 152 10.41 -0.49 9.78
N LYS A 153 9.14 -0.18 9.97
CA LYS A 153 8.02 -1.04 9.61
C LYS A 153 7.07 -0.33 8.66
N PRO A 154 6.48 -1.05 7.70
CA PRO A 154 5.54 -0.45 6.78
C PRO A 154 4.26 -0.06 7.48
N ALA A 155 3.75 1.09 7.09
CA ALA A 155 2.44 1.61 7.44
C ALA A 155 1.79 2.19 6.18
N LEU A 156 0.49 2.40 6.21
CA LEU A 156 -0.26 2.94 5.10
C LEU A 156 -0.79 4.33 5.46
N ASN A 157 -0.27 5.35 4.79
CA ASN A 157 -0.81 6.71 4.86
C ASN A 157 -2.09 6.77 4.01
N VAL A 158 -3.24 6.84 4.66
CA VAL A 158 -4.55 6.62 4.03
C VAL A 158 -5.02 7.88 3.31
N TRP A 159 -5.42 7.73 2.04
CA TRP A 159 -6.05 8.77 1.24
C TRP A 159 -7.55 8.54 1.06
N ASN A 160 -7.95 7.28 0.85
CA ASN A 160 -9.35 6.90 0.65
C ASN A 160 -9.59 5.48 1.14
N THR A 161 -10.79 5.23 1.67
CA THR A 161 -11.22 3.91 2.12
C THR A 161 -12.62 3.64 1.63
N ARG A 162 -12.87 2.43 1.11
CA ARG A 162 -14.17 1.98 0.65
C ARG A 162 -14.49 0.61 1.23
N ARG A 163 -15.66 0.47 1.83
CA ARG A 163 -16.18 -0.83 2.28
C ARG A 163 -16.42 -1.77 1.10
N ILE A 164 -16.19 -3.04 1.33
CA ILE A 164 -16.47 -4.13 0.40
C ILE A 164 -17.16 -5.28 1.12
N ASP A 165 -18.13 -5.92 0.47
CA ASP A 165 -18.91 -6.99 1.09
C ASP A 165 -18.36 -8.39 0.77
N GLN A 166 -17.54 -8.53 -0.29
CA GLN A 166 -17.04 -9.82 -0.79
C GLN A 166 -15.50 -9.80 -0.91
N ALA A 167 -14.82 -9.54 0.20
CA ALA A 167 -13.36 -9.38 0.22
C ALA A 167 -12.62 -10.65 -0.26
N GLU A 168 -13.03 -11.82 0.21
CA GLU A 168 -12.40 -13.10 -0.14
C GLU A 168 -12.48 -13.39 -1.63
N GLN A 169 -13.66 -13.23 -2.24
CA GLN A 169 -13.86 -13.43 -3.68
C GLN A 169 -13.06 -12.43 -4.51
N LEU A 170 -12.98 -11.17 -4.06
CA LEU A 170 -12.22 -10.15 -4.75
C LEU A 170 -10.72 -10.44 -4.71
N ILE A 171 -10.21 -10.89 -3.57
CA ILE A 171 -8.81 -11.30 -3.41
C ILE A 171 -8.53 -12.51 -4.29
N GLN A 172 -9.35 -13.55 -4.23
CA GLN A 172 -9.18 -14.75 -5.03
C GLN A 172 -9.13 -14.44 -6.53
N ARG A 173 -10.07 -13.66 -7.03
CA ARG A 173 -10.08 -13.25 -8.44
C ARG A 173 -8.82 -12.45 -8.84
N ARG A 174 -8.29 -11.63 -7.94
CA ARG A 174 -7.03 -10.90 -8.22
C ARG A 174 -5.83 -11.82 -8.29
N LEU A 175 -5.77 -12.82 -7.41
CA LEU A 175 -4.70 -13.82 -7.42
C LEU A 175 -4.73 -14.67 -8.68
N GLU A 176 -5.91 -15.10 -9.11
CA GLU A 176 -6.12 -15.83 -10.36
C GLU A 176 -5.63 -15.02 -11.58
N ILE A 177 -5.98 -13.72 -11.64
CA ILE A 177 -5.51 -12.84 -12.71
C ILE A 177 -3.98 -12.71 -12.71
N ARG A 178 -3.35 -12.64 -11.53
CA ARG A 178 -1.89 -12.57 -11.46
C ARG A 178 -1.21 -13.82 -11.98
N VAL A 179 -1.74 -15.00 -11.66
CA VAL A 179 -1.22 -16.28 -12.17
C VAL A 179 -1.29 -16.29 -13.70
N VAL A 180 -2.44 -15.98 -14.28
CA VAL A 180 -2.61 -15.92 -15.74
C VAL A 180 -1.68 -14.89 -16.40
N CYS A 181 -1.48 -13.72 -15.77
CA CYS A 181 -0.55 -12.71 -16.31
C CYS A 181 0.91 -13.17 -16.25
N ASN A 182 1.31 -13.85 -15.19
CA ASN A 182 2.67 -14.39 -15.07
C ASN A 182 2.93 -15.54 -16.04
N GLU A 183 1.98 -16.43 -16.25
CA GLU A 183 2.07 -17.50 -17.26
C GLU A 183 2.20 -16.94 -18.68
N ASN A 184 1.46 -15.88 -19.02
CA ASN A 184 1.58 -15.22 -20.32
C ASN A 184 2.94 -14.52 -20.52
N HIS A 185 3.59 -14.08 -19.47
CA HIS A 185 4.94 -13.49 -19.56
C HIS A 185 6.03 -14.53 -19.78
N ILE A 186 5.89 -15.72 -19.23
CA ILE A 186 6.84 -16.84 -19.40
C ILE A 186 6.76 -17.40 -20.82
N ASN A 187 5.59 -17.39 -21.44
CA ASN A 187 5.38 -17.89 -22.80
C ASN A 187 5.73 -16.88 -23.92
N SER A 188 6.13 -15.66 -23.56
CA SER A 188 6.52 -14.58 -24.49
C SER A 188 8.05 -14.29 -24.53
N LEU A 189 8.84 -15.07 -23.82
CA LEU A 189 10.31 -15.09 -23.85
C LEU A 189 10.81 -16.36 -24.54
#